data_47b3f560d7f581ac33e0ece70a43ce27
#
_entry.id   47b3f560d7f581ac33e0ece70a43ce27
#
_cell.length_a   1.000
_cell.length_b   1.000
_cell.length_c   1.000
_cell.angle_alpha   90.00
_cell.angle_beta   90.00
_cell.angle_gamma   90.00
#
_symmetry.space_group_name_H-M   'P 1'
#
loop_
_entity.id
_entity.type
_entity.pdbx_description
1 polymer ?
#
loop_
_entity_poly.entity_id
_entity_poly.type
_entity_poly.pdbx_seq_one_letter_code
_entity_poly.pdbx_strand_id
1 'polypeptide(L)'
;MKNISLLSGYFFLVCAIIAGIAANGYLKTTEGFTKINPTIFCVMNIIICMFCLSKAMSVIPVGFTYATYGALTITAVTLFGILKYDQTPNTYGLAGISLIIIGVILLNTLGKLK
;
A
#
# COMPACT_ATOMS: atom_id res chain seq x y z
N MET A 1 24.79 12.00 0.17
CA MET A 1 23.48 12.63 -0.08
C MET A 1 22.48 11.68 -0.69
N LYS A 2 22.90 10.92 -1.71
CA LYS A 2 21.99 9.96 -2.33
C LYS A 2 21.46 8.93 -1.33
N ASN A 3 22.32 8.43 -0.45
CA ASN A 3 21.90 7.44 0.54
C ASN A 3 20.85 8.01 1.49
N ILE A 4 21.03 9.27 1.88
CA ILE A 4 20.07 9.94 2.75
C ILE A 4 18.75 10.12 2.02
N SER A 5 18.79 10.53 0.74
CA SER A 5 17.60 10.72 -0.06
C SER A 5 16.85 9.40 -0.26
N LEU A 6 17.59 8.33 -0.54
CA LEU A 6 16.96 7.02 -0.72
C LEU A 6 16.31 6.54 0.57
N LEU A 7 16.98 6.73 1.70
CA LEU A 7 16.44 6.37 2.99
C LEU A 7 15.16 7.17 3.28
N SER A 8 15.20 8.47 2.96
CA SER A 8 14.02 9.33 3.09
C SER A 8 12.87 8.83 2.23
N GLY A 9 13.17 8.42 1.00
CA GLY A 9 12.17 7.87 0.09
C GLY A 9 11.48 6.64 0.66
N TYR A 10 12.27 5.72 1.19
CA TYR A 10 11.69 4.52 1.80
C TYR A 10 10.92 4.83 3.08
N PHE A 11 11.37 5.84 3.84
CA PHE A 11 10.62 6.29 5.01
C PHE A 11 9.23 6.77 4.60
N PHE A 12 9.16 7.63 3.57
CA PHE A 12 7.87 8.11 3.08
C PHE A 12 7.04 6.97 2.51
N LEU A 13 7.68 6.00 1.86
CA LEU A 13 6.97 4.85 1.33
C LEU A 13 6.30 4.04 2.45
N VAL A 14 7.03 3.82 3.54
CA VAL A 14 6.47 3.09 4.69
C VAL A 14 5.29 3.87 5.28
N CYS A 15 5.43 5.18 5.41
CA CYS A 15 4.33 6.02 5.91
C CYS A 15 3.12 5.93 4.99
N ALA A 16 3.34 5.94 3.67
CA ALA A 16 2.27 5.82 2.71
C ALA A 16 1.55 4.47 2.84
N ILE A 17 2.32 3.40 3.02
CA ILE A 17 1.76 2.06 3.18
C ILE A 17 0.89 1.99 4.42
N ILE A 18 1.38 2.53 5.53
CA ILE A 18 0.61 2.52 6.79
C ILE A 18 -0.69 3.30 6.61
N ALA A 19 -0.61 4.50 6.05
CA ALA A 19 -1.82 5.31 5.82
C ALA A 19 -2.77 4.64 4.84
N GLY A 20 -2.22 4.01 3.79
CA GLY A 20 -3.01 3.30 2.80
C GLY A 20 -3.73 2.09 3.39
N ILE A 21 -3.05 1.35 4.26
CA ILE A 21 -3.66 0.20 4.93
C ILE A 21 -4.82 0.68 5.80
N ALA A 22 -4.62 1.75 6.55
CA ALA A 22 -5.68 2.30 7.39
C ALA A 22 -6.88 2.74 6.56
N ALA A 23 -6.63 3.49 5.48
CA ALA A 23 -7.71 3.98 4.64
C ALA A 23 -8.44 2.83 3.96
N ASN A 24 -7.69 1.94 3.31
CA ASN A 24 -8.31 0.87 2.53
C ASN A 24 -8.97 -0.19 3.41
N GLY A 25 -8.39 -0.46 4.57
CA GLY A 25 -8.97 -1.44 5.49
C GLY A 25 -10.31 -1.01 6.06
N TYR A 26 -10.49 0.28 6.27
CA TYR A 26 -11.74 0.81 6.82
C TYR A 26 -12.67 1.38 5.77
N LEU A 27 -12.28 1.30 4.50
CA LEU A 27 -13.09 1.87 3.42
C LEU A 27 -14.49 1.28 3.38
N LYS A 28 -14.61 -0.01 3.66
CA LYS A 28 -15.90 -0.69 3.69
C LYS A 28 -16.85 -0.07 4.71
N THR A 29 -16.34 0.41 5.83
CA THR A 29 -17.18 0.97 6.88
C THR A 29 -17.81 2.31 6.51
N THR A 30 -17.33 2.95 5.44
CA THR A 30 -17.94 4.21 4.99
C THR A 30 -19.26 4.00 4.28
N GLU A 31 -19.56 2.76 3.86
CA GLU A 31 -20.79 2.42 3.15
C GLU A 31 -21.06 3.38 2.00
N GLY A 32 -20.07 3.48 1.10
CA GLY A 32 -20.20 4.36 -0.06
C GLY A 32 -20.05 5.82 0.28
N PHE A 33 -19.32 6.14 1.34
CA PHE A 33 -19.11 7.50 1.81
C PHE A 33 -20.38 8.16 2.36
N THR A 34 -21.29 7.31 2.85
CA THR A 34 -22.51 7.81 3.50
C THR A 34 -22.33 8.01 4.99
N LYS A 35 -21.36 7.32 5.59
CA LYS A 35 -21.06 7.47 7.02
C LYS A 35 -19.97 8.50 7.20
N ILE A 36 -20.28 9.59 7.88
CA ILE A 36 -19.37 10.74 7.96
C ILE A 36 -18.07 10.42 8.68
N ASN A 37 -18.14 9.80 9.86
CA ASN A 37 -16.93 9.58 10.65
C ASN A 37 -15.92 8.66 9.94
N PRO A 38 -16.29 7.45 9.47
CA PRO A 38 -15.32 6.64 8.75
C PRO A 38 -14.90 7.26 7.43
N THR A 39 -15.76 8.04 6.77
CA THR A 39 -15.40 8.71 5.54
C THR A 39 -14.29 9.73 5.78
N ILE A 40 -14.41 10.54 6.83
CA ILE A 40 -13.38 11.52 7.16
C ILE A 40 -12.07 10.81 7.47
N PHE A 41 -12.11 9.74 8.26
CA PHE A 41 -10.91 8.97 8.59
C PHE A 41 -10.22 8.45 7.32
N CYS A 42 -10.98 7.85 6.41
CA CYS A 42 -10.42 7.30 5.18
C CYS A 42 -9.86 8.40 4.27
N VAL A 43 -10.60 9.49 4.10
CA VAL A 43 -10.15 10.57 3.22
C VAL A 43 -8.87 11.20 3.75
N MET A 44 -8.79 11.44 5.05
CA MET A 44 -7.58 12.01 5.66
C MET A 44 -6.39 11.11 5.42
N ASN A 45 -6.57 9.80 5.62
CA ASN A 45 -5.49 8.86 5.41
C ASN A 45 -5.08 8.74 3.94
N ILE A 46 -6.03 8.84 3.03
CA ILE A 46 -5.71 8.81 1.60
C ILE A 46 -4.89 10.04 1.23
N ILE A 47 -5.23 11.20 1.74
CA ILE A 47 -4.47 12.42 1.47
C ILE A 47 -3.04 12.27 1.98
N ILE A 48 -2.87 11.78 3.20
CA ILE A 48 -1.54 11.54 3.77
C ILE A 48 -0.78 10.52 2.91
N CYS A 49 -1.47 9.45 2.51
CA CYS A 49 -0.88 8.40 1.68
C CYS A 49 -0.35 8.95 0.37
N MET A 50 -1.18 9.73 -0.33
CA MET A 50 -0.77 10.29 -1.63
C MET A 50 0.40 11.25 -1.48
N PHE A 51 0.38 12.07 -0.43
CA PHE A 51 1.49 12.97 -0.17
C PHE A 51 2.78 12.19 0.04
N CYS A 52 2.74 11.17 0.88
CA CYS A 52 3.93 10.36 1.17
C CYS A 52 4.41 9.59 -0.06
N LEU A 53 3.48 9.06 -0.88
CA LEU A 53 3.86 8.40 -2.12
C LEU A 53 4.55 9.36 -3.08
N SER A 54 4.04 10.58 -3.17
CA SER A 54 4.65 11.60 -4.01
C SER A 54 6.08 11.89 -3.58
N LYS A 55 6.30 11.97 -2.28
CA LYS A 55 7.66 12.19 -1.76
C LYS A 55 8.58 11.00 -2.05
N ALA A 56 8.06 9.78 -1.89
CA ALA A 56 8.85 8.59 -2.19
C ALA A 56 9.23 8.54 -3.66
N MET A 57 8.34 8.97 -4.54
CA MET A 57 8.57 8.93 -5.98
C MET A 57 9.63 9.92 -6.43
N SER A 58 10.02 10.86 -5.58
CA SER A 58 11.08 11.79 -5.93
C SER A 58 12.45 11.11 -5.95
N VAL A 59 12.61 9.97 -5.28
CA VAL A 59 13.89 9.26 -5.24
C VAL A 59 13.80 7.81 -5.69
N ILE A 60 12.60 7.23 -5.67
CA ILE A 60 12.38 5.86 -6.11
C ILE A 60 11.56 5.91 -7.40
N PRO A 61 11.89 5.11 -8.42
CA PRO A 61 11.10 5.12 -9.66
C PRO A 61 9.62 4.92 -9.38
N VAL A 62 8.77 5.62 -10.13
CA VAL A 62 7.33 5.63 -9.93
C VAL A 62 6.73 4.23 -9.92
N GLY A 63 7.13 3.41 -10.89
CA GLY A 63 6.62 2.05 -10.97
C GLY A 63 7.01 1.20 -9.78
N PHE A 64 8.27 1.33 -9.35
CA PHE A 64 8.78 0.59 -8.20
C PHE A 64 8.06 0.99 -6.92
N THR A 65 7.87 2.31 -6.74
CA THR A 65 7.16 2.85 -5.57
C THR A 65 5.74 2.31 -5.51
N TYR A 66 5.03 2.43 -6.61
CA TYR A 66 3.62 2.06 -6.62
C TYR A 66 3.42 0.55 -6.54
N ALA A 67 4.28 -0.23 -7.18
CA ALA A 67 4.19 -1.69 -7.12
C ALA A 67 4.43 -2.18 -5.68
N THR A 68 5.43 -1.62 -5.02
CA THR A 68 5.75 -1.99 -3.64
C THR A 68 4.62 -1.59 -2.71
N TYR A 69 4.13 -0.36 -2.86
CA TYR A 69 2.99 0.12 -2.09
C TYR A 69 1.78 -0.80 -2.30
N GLY A 70 1.48 -1.10 -3.57
CA GLY A 70 0.32 -1.92 -3.89
C GLY A 70 0.42 -3.32 -3.32
N ALA A 71 1.57 -3.97 -3.47
CA ALA A 71 1.74 -5.33 -2.99
C ALA A 71 1.60 -5.43 -1.48
N LEU A 72 2.26 -4.54 -0.75
CA LEU A 72 2.19 -4.57 0.70
C LEU A 72 0.82 -4.17 1.21
N THR A 73 0.20 -3.18 0.56
CA THR A 73 -1.14 -2.75 0.94
C THR A 73 -2.16 -3.86 0.67
N ILE A 74 -2.10 -4.49 -0.50
CA ILE A 74 -3.01 -5.59 -0.84
C ILE A 74 -2.89 -6.71 0.16
N THR A 75 -1.66 -7.10 0.48
CA THR A 75 -1.43 -8.19 1.43
C THR A 75 -2.00 -7.86 2.80
N ALA A 76 -1.70 -6.66 3.30
CA ALA A 76 -2.16 -6.24 4.62
C ALA A 76 -3.69 -6.08 4.67
N VAL A 77 -4.28 -5.50 3.62
CA VAL A 77 -5.73 -5.29 3.58
C VAL A 77 -6.45 -6.63 3.45
N THR A 78 -5.89 -7.58 2.71
CA THR A 78 -6.47 -8.91 2.62
C THR A 78 -6.46 -9.59 3.99
N LEU A 79 -5.34 -9.50 4.71
CA LEU A 79 -5.25 -10.04 6.05
C LEU A 79 -6.26 -9.37 6.98
N PHE A 80 -6.39 -8.05 6.88
CA PHE A 80 -7.37 -7.29 7.65
C PHE A 80 -8.79 -7.77 7.36
N GLY A 81 -9.10 -8.01 6.08
CA GLY A 81 -10.41 -8.52 5.67
C GLY A 81 -10.70 -9.89 6.27
N ILE A 82 -9.68 -10.75 6.32
CA ILE A 82 -9.83 -12.08 6.93
C ILE A 82 -10.18 -11.93 8.42
N LEU A 83 -9.45 -11.06 9.12
CA LEU A 83 -9.59 -10.95 10.57
C LEU A 83 -10.84 -10.17 10.98
N LYS A 84 -11.18 -9.11 10.25
CA LYS A 84 -12.28 -8.23 10.65
C LYS A 84 -13.59 -8.57 9.96
N TYR A 85 -13.54 -8.96 8.70
CA TYR A 85 -14.74 -9.15 7.88
C TYR A 85 -14.99 -10.62 7.52
N ASP A 86 -14.19 -11.54 8.05
CA ASP A 86 -14.32 -12.99 7.77
C ASP A 86 -14.24 -13.30 6.28
N GLN A 87 -13.43 -12.55 5.55
CA GLN A 87 -13.27 -12.74 4.11
C GLN A 87 -12.06 -13.62 3.83
N THR A 88 -12.26 -14.91 3.68
CA THR A 88 -11.15 -15.86 3.48
C THR A 88 -10.93 -16.12 1.99
N PRO A 89 -9.71 -15.87 1.46
CA PRO A 89 -9.43 -16.16 0.07
C PRO A 89 -9.32 -17.65 -0.17
N ASN A 90 -9.68 -18.08 -1.38
CA ASN A 90 -9.51 -19.48 -1.76
C ASN A 90 -8.06 -19.69 -2.23
N THR A 91 -7.81 -20.90 -2.75
CA THR A 91 -6.45 -21.26 -3.21
C THR A 91 -5.96 -20.31 -4.31
N TYR A 92 -6.86 -19.95 -5.23
CA TYR A 92 -6.47 -19.04 -6.33
C TYR A 92 -6.12 -17.66 -5.79
N GLY A 93 -6.85 -17.18 -4.78
CA GLY A 93 -6.53 -15.90 -4.17
C GLY A 93 -5.18 -15.92 -3.48
N LEU A 94 -4.89 -16.99 -2.74
CA LEU A 94 -3.60 -17.13 -2.09
C LEU A 94 -2.47 -17.21 -3.10
N ALA A 95 -2.66 -17.95 -4.19
CA ALA A 95 -1.66 -18.05 -5.24
C ALA A 95 -1.40 -16.69 -5.88
N GLY A 96 -2.47 -15.93 -6.15
CA GLY A 96 -2.34 -14.61 -6.75
C GLY A 96 -1.58 -13.64 -5.86
N ILE A 97 -1.90 -13.60 -4.58
CA ILE A 97 -1.19 -12.74 -3.64
C ILE A 97 0.27 -13.14 -3.54
N SER A 98 0.55 -14.45 -3.51
CA SER A 98 1.93 -14.93 -3.48
C SER A 98 2.71 -14.49 -4.71
N LEU A 99 2.09 -14.53 -5.88
CA LEU A 99 2.75 -14.08 -7.11
C LEU A 99 3.04 -12.59 -7.08
N ILE A 100 2.13 -11.80 -6.54
CA ILE A 100 2.35 -10.35 -6.40
C ILE A 100 3.56 -10.08 -5.51
N ILE A 101 3.63 -10.76 -4.37
CA ILE A 101 4.73 -10.58 -3.43
C ILE A 101 6.06 -10.98 -4.06
N ILE A 102 6.08 -12.13 -4.73
CA ILE A 102 7.28 -12.59 -5.40
C ILE A 102 7.71 -11.59 -6.47
N GLY A 103 6.76 -11.10 -7.26
CA GLY A 103 7.05 -10.12 -8.30
C GLY A 103 7.65 -8.84 -7.76
N VAL A 104 7.14 -8.36 -6.64
CA VAL A 104 7.65 -7.12 -6.04
C VAL A 104 9.03 -7.34 -5.42
N ILE A 105 9.26 -8.50 -4.84
CA ILE A 105 10.59 -8.82 -4.32
C ILE A 105 11.60 -8.82 -5.46
N LEU A 106 11.26 -9.45 -6.58
CA LEU A 106 12.13 -9.45 -7.76
C LEU A 106 12.38 -8.03 -8.27
N LEU A 107 11.34 -7.23 -8.31
CA LEU A 107 11.43 -5.86 -8.80
C LEU A 107 12.39 -5.03 -7.96
N ASN A 108 12.30 -5.15 -6.65
CA ASN A 108 13.10 -4.33 -5.75
C ASN A 108 14.52 -4.83 -5.57
N THR A 109 14.76 -6.11 -5.80
CA THR A 109 16.09 -6.68 -5.62
C THR A 109 16.88 -6.77 -6.93
N LEU A 110 16.21 -7.20 -8.00
CA LEU A 110 16.89 -7.45 -9.27
C LEU A 110 16.42 -6.55 -10.39
N GLY A 111 15.27 -5.92 -10.24
CA GLY A 111 14.73 -5.05 -11.28
C GLY A 111 15.49 -3.75 -11.39
N LYS A 112 15.56 -3.23 -12.61
CA LYS A 112 16.23 -1.95 -12.88
C LYS A 112 15.47 -1.20 -13.94
N LEU A 113 15.50 0.11 -13.83
CA LEU A 113 14.98 0.98 -14.85
C LEU A 113 16.12 1.70 -15.53
N LYS A 114 16.01 1.83 -16.80
CA LYS A 114 17.03 2.53 -17.59
C LYS A 114 16.71 4.01 -17.67
#